data_6d4e2e3fcb600acf60a54c49b5a73e27
#
_entry.id   6d4e2e3fcb600acf60a54c49b5a73e27
#
_cell.length_a   1.000
_cell.length_b   1.000
_cell.length_c   1.000
_cell.angle_alpha   90.00
_cell.angle_beta   90.00
_cell.angle_gamma   90.00
#
_symmetry.space_group_name_H-M   'P 1'
#
loop_
_entity.id
_entity.type
_entity.pdbx_description
1 polymer ?
#
loop_
_entity_poly.entity_id
_entity_poly.type
_entity_poly.pdbx_seq_one_letter_code
_entity_poly.pdbx_strand_id
1 'polypeptide(L)'
;TITVNALDYDTIIKDLIMNDYDIDDPLDSTSIEIINPPLWGDYIINGDGTISYIYTGSPTKTDSLIYWVRDSEGCYSNEATLLIYIENIQFPEYQLPDYFTPNADRFNDYFVIKLKNITLENVKFEVLILDRYQRKVFESTVTGDKMWDGINQFTGGTVKKDFYYYQITPIEYGDTKSRVIVGVLLLDR
;
A
#
# COMPACT_ATOMS: atom_id res chain seq x y z
N THR A 1 21.58 -4.24 7.81
CA THR A 1 20.31 -4.90 7.53
C THR A 1 19.50 -5.07 8.80
N ILE A 2 18.18 -4.88 8.71
CA ILE A 2 17.20 -5.17 9.77
C ILE A 2 16.04 -5.98 9.19
N THR A 3 15.32 -6.66 10.07
CA THR A 3 14.05 -7.34 9.72
C THR A 3 12.94 -6.76 10.56
N VAL A 4 11.83 -6.44 9.93
CA VAL A 4 10.63 -5.83 10.52
C VAL A 4 9.47 -6.80 10.33
N ASN A 5 8.70 -7.04 11.41
CA ASN A 5 7.46 -7.78 11.30
C ASN A 5 6.30 -6.79 11.03
N ALA A 6 5.66 -6.93 9.88
CA ALA A 6 4.56 -6.06 9.46
C ALA A 6 3.33 -6.10 10.38
N LEU A 7 3.20 -7.12 11.24
CA LEU A 7 2.06 -7.26 12.16
C LEU A 7 2.22 -6.48 13.46
N ASP A 8 3.46 -6.19 13.85
CA ASP A 8 3.72 -5.67 15.19
C ASP A 8 3.69 -4.15 15.26
N TYR A 9 3.80 -3.45 14.11
CA TYR A 9 3.92 -1.98 14.02
C TYR A 9 4.97 -1.41 14.98
N ASP A 10 5.94 -2.23 15.35
CA ASP A 10 6.95 -1.88 16.33
C ASP A 10 8.01 -0.97 15.73
N THR A 11 8.55 -0.11 16.59
CA THR A 11 9.73 0.67 16.28
C THR A 11 10.96 -0.21 16.41
N ILE A 12 11.73 -0.36 15.34
CA ILE A 12 13.00 -1.08 15.37
C ILE A 12 14.15 -0.09 15.44
N ILE A 13 14.98 -0.22 16.46
CA ILE A 13 16.18 0.61 16.62
C ILE A 13 17.36 -0.13 16.03
N LYS A 14 18.10 0.55 15.16
CA LYS A 14 19.30 0.04 14.52
C LYS A 14 20.46 1.02 14.71
N ASP A 15 21.56 0.51 15.24
CA ASP A 15 22.84 1.20 15.24
C ASP A 15 23.42 1.19 13.81
N LEU A 16 23.59 2.38 13.23
CA LEU A 16 24.07 2.57 11.87
C LEU A 16 25.60 2.59 11.77
N ILE A 17 26.27 3.00 12.84
CA ILE A 17 27.72 3.24 12.85
C ILE A 17 28.53 2.17 13.63
N MET A 18 27.87 1.19 14.22
CA MET A 18 28.49 0.16 15.07
C MET A 18 29.66 -0.57 14.41
N ASN A 19 29.63 -0.73 13.09
CA ASN A 19 30.64 -1.42 12.32
C ASN A 19 31.52 -0.48 11.46
N ASP A 20 31.28 0.82 11.59
CA ASP A 20 32.00 1.83 10.83
C ASP A 20 33.16 2.38 11.66
N TYR A 21 34.21 2.75 11.02
CA TYR A 21 35.40 3.36 11.67
C TYR A 21 36.07 4.31 10.68
N ASP A 22 36.70 5.33 11.22
CA ASP A 22 37.67 6.16 10.55
C ASP A 22 39.05 5.85 11.10
N ILE A 23 40.08 5.96 10.27
CA ILE A 23 41.45 5.62 10.65
C ILE A 23 42.06 6.74 11.48
N ASP A 24 41.74 7.97 11.15
CA ASP A 24 42.42 9.16 11.67
C ASP A 24 41.56 9.83 12.76
N ASP A 25 40.24 9.84 12.63
CA ASP A 25 39.32 10.59 13.48
C ASP A 25 38.10 9.80 13.93
N PRO A 26 37.54 10.05 15.14
CA PRO A 26 36.34 9.38 15.60
C PRO A 26 35.11 9.87 14.82
N LEU A 27 34.18 8.95 14.55
CA LEU A 27 32.91 9.29 13.93
C LEU A 27 32.02 10.14 14.87
N ASP A 28 31.38 11.15 14.32
CA ASP A 28 30.37 11.93 15.03
C ASP A 28 29.00 11.24 14.94
N SER A 29 28.60 10.55 16.00
CA SER A 29 27.33 9.81 16.07
C SER A 29 26.09 10.71 15.89
N THR A 30 26.22 12.03 16.06
CA THR A 30 25.12 12.99 15.91
C THR A 30 24.97 13.48 14.47
N SER A 31 25.92 13.17 13.60
CA SER A 31 26.05 13.73 12.23
C SER A 31 25.36 12.92 11.16
N ILE A 32 24.62 11.85 11.50
CA ILE A 32 23.91 11.01 10.52
C ILE A 32 22.93 11.85 9.71
N GLU A 33 23.05 11.80 8.39
CA GLU A 33 22.14 12.43 7.44
C GLU A 33 21.55 11.39 6.49
N ILE A 34 20.23 11.42 6.31
CA ILE A 34 19.53 10.52 5.36
C ILE A 34 19.47 11.19 3.99
N ILE A 35 20.09 10.55 3.01
CA ILE A 35 20.16 11.00 1.61
C ILE A 35 18.89 10.58 0.86
N ASN A 36 18.54 9.30 0.98
CA ASN A 36 17.29 8.75 0.43
C ASN A 36 16.49 8.13 1.58
N PRO A 37 15.32 8.70 1.91
CA PRO A 37 14.47 8.15 2.95
C PRO A 37 13.84 6.82 2.52
N PRO A 38 13.37 5.99 3.47
CA PRO A 38 12.61 4.80 3.16
C PRO A 38 11.27 5.15 2.50
N LEU A 39 10.73 4.25 1.68
CA LEU A 39 9.45 4.45 0.98
C LEU A 39 8.24 3.98 1.80
N TRP A 40 8.43 3.03 2.70
CA TRP A 40 7.37 2.29 3.37
C TRP A 40 7.44 2.35 4.89
N GLY A 41 8.19 3.31 5.41
CA GLY A 41 8.33 3.55 6.84
C GLY A 41 8.72 4.97 7.17
N ASP A 42 8.38 5.38 8.39
CA ASP A 42 8.92 6.59 8.99
C ASP A 42 10.23 6.28 9.73
N TYR A 43 11.03 7.31 9.99
CA TYR A 43 12.27 7.14 10.72
C TYR A 43 12.55 8.32 11.65
N ILE A 44 13.33 8.04 12.70
CA ILE A 44 13.83 9.05 13.63
C ILE A 44 15.33 8.81 13.81
N ILE A 45 16.14 9.84 13.62
CA ILE A 45 17.58 9.82 13.96
C ILE A 45 17.69 10.15 15.46
N ASN A 46 18.23 9.23 16.27
CA ASN A 46 18.23 9.36 17.72
C ASN A 46 19.37 10.23 18.26
N GLY A 47 20.35 10.61 17.42
CA GLY A 47 21.50 11.45 17.80
C GLY A 47 22.59 10.73 18.60
N ASP A 48 22.56 9.41 18.65
CA ASP A 48 23.52 8.53 19.31
C ASP A 48 24.18 7.50 18.36
N GLY A 49 24.04 7.71 17.05
CA GLY A 49 24.47 6.76 16.02
C GLY A 49 23.39 5.75 15.64
N THR A 50 22.21 5.82 16.28
CA THR A 50 21.11 4.91 15.98
C THR A 50 19.99 5.59 15.21
N ILE A 51 19.21 4.77 14.48
CA ILE A 51 17.96 5.16 13.83
C ILE A 51 16.82 4.29 14.35
N SER A 52 15.67 4.91 14.57
CA SER A 52 14.41 4.21 14.82
C SER A 52 13.63 4.13 13.51
N TYR A 53 13.32 2.93 13.03
CA TYR A 53 12.47 2.72 11.87
C TYR A 53 11.09 2.25 12.30
N ILE A 54 10.06 2.84 11.74
CA ILE A 54 8.65 2.55 12.04
C ILE A 54 7.98 2.15 10.72
N TYR A 55 7.58 0.89 10.60
CA TYR A 55 6.90 0.41 9.42
C TYR A 55 5.48 1.01 9.31
N THR A 56 5.14 1.60 8.16
CA THR A 56 3.85 2.27 7.94
C THR A 56 2.92 1.52 6.97
N GLY A 57 3.39 0.44 6.40
CA GLY A 57 2.64 -0.39 5.46
C GLY A 57 3.26 -0.45 4.08
N SER A 58 3.46 -1.63 3.55
CA SER A 58 4.05 -1.85 2.23
C SER A 58 3.54 -3.14 1.61
N PRO A 59 3.34 -3.18 0.29
CA PRO A 59 3.12 -4.42 -0.44
C PRO A 59 4.44 -5.15 -0.76
N THR A 60 5.59 -4.53 -0.54
CA THR A 60 6.89 -5.09 -0.87
C THR A 60 7.55 -5.72 0.36
N LYS A 61 8.37 -6.74 0.11
CA LYS A 61 9.12 -7.44 1.18
C LYS A 61 10.40 -6.72 1.59
N THR A 62 10.71 -5.60 0.96
CA THR A 62 11.93 -4.85 1.23
C THR A 62 11.67 -3.36 1.17
N ASP A 63 12.37 -2.64 2.04
CA ASP A 63 12.55 -1.20 2.00
C ASP A 63 14.03 -0.88 2.19
N SER A 64 14.44 0.36 1.98
CA SER A 64 15.82 0.78 2.20
C SER A 64 15.91 2.28 2.43
N LEU A 65 16.95 2.68 3.12
CA LEU A 65 17.37 4.07 3.19
C LEU A 65 18.87 4.19 2.92
N ILE A 66 19.31 5.34 2.43
CA ILE A 66 20.70 5.66 2.18
C ILE A 66 21.11 6.80 3.11
N TYR A 67 22.26 6.67 3.73
CA TYR A 67 22.77 7.64 4.68
C TYR A 67 24.28 7.81 4.55
N TRP A 68 24.79 8.86 5.14
CA TRP A 68 26.19 9.06 5.45
C TRP A 68 26.36 9.55 6.90
N VAL A 69 27.59 9.56 7.35
CA VAL A 69 28.00 10.08 8.67
C VAL A 69 29.24 10.93 8.47
N ARG A 70 29.52 11.85 9.40
CA ARG A 70 30.76 12.63 9.41
C ARG A 70 31.69 12.14 10.51
N ASP A 71 32.98 12.41 10.33
CA ASP A 71 33.95 12.35 11.41
C ASP A 71 33.94 13.62 12.27
N SER A 72 34.77 13.68 13.30
CA SER A 72 34.93 14.83 14.18
C SER A 72 35.48 16.09 13.51
N GLU A 73 36.17 15.96 12.38
CA GLU A 73 36.69 17.06 11.56
C GLU A 73 35.64 17.54 10.51
N GLY A 74 34.51 16.85 10.36
CA GLY A 74 33.40 17.20 9.49
C GLY A 74 33.48 16.61 8.08
N CYS A 75 34.39 15.66 7.81
CA CYS A 75 34.48 14.96 6.54
C CYS A 75 33.38 13.91 6.43
N TYR A 76 32.79 13.79 5.24
CA TYR A 76 31.73 12.82 4.99
C TYR A 76 32.28 11.42 4.70
N SER A 77 31.59 10.42 5.23
CA SER A 77 31.76 9.04 4.77
C SER A 77 31.26 8.85 3.32
N ASN A 78 31.54 7.72 2.74
CA ASN A 78 30.81 7.26 1.57
C ASN A 78 29.34 6.93 1.95
N GLU A 79 28.47 6.89 0.94
CA GLU A 79 27.08 6.49 1.11
C GLU A 79 26.98 5.04 1.59
N ALA A 80 26.12 4.81 2.59
CA ALA A 80 25.81 3.50 3.12
C ALA A 80 24.31 3.20 3.00
N THR A 81 23.96 1.95 2.75
CA THR A 81 22.57 1.52 2.61
C THR A 81 22.14 0.65 3.79
N LEU A 82 21.08 1.07 4.48
CA LEU A 82 20.33 0.19 5.37
C LEU A 82 19.26 -0.53 4.58
N LEU A 83 19.40 -1.85 4.44
CA LEU A 83 18.39 -2.69 3.82
C LEU A 83 17.45 -3.23 4.90
N ILE A 84 16.14 -3.10 4.67
CA ILE A 84 15.07 -3.46 5.57
C ILE A 84 14.26 -4.59 4.93
N TYR A 85 14.19 -5.75 5.59
CA TYR A 85 13.33 -6.85 5.18
C TYR A 85 12.01 -6.79 5.95
N ILE A 86 10.89 -6.91 5.26
CA ILE A 86 9.55 -6.86 5.83
C ILE A 86 8.96 -8.26 5.77
N GLU A 87 8.68 -8.85 6.93
CA GLU A 87 8.09 -10.17 7.09
C GLU A 87 6.61 -10.07 7.44
N ASN A 88 5.86 -11.14 7.21
CA ASN A 88 4.45 -11.28 7.58
C ASN A 88 3.54 -10.17 7.01
N ILE A 89 3.84 -9.68 5.81
CA ILE A 89 2.97 -8.73 5.12
C ILE A 89 1.60 -9.37 4.93
N GLN A 90 0.58 -8.78 5.53
CA GLN A 90 -0.80 -9.17 5.29
C GLN A 90 -1.33 -8.39 4.10
N PHE A 91 -1.60 -9.10 3.00
CA PHE A 91 -2.37 -8.51 1.92
C PHE A 91 -3.84 -8.42 2.32
N PRO A 92 -4.54 -7.34 1.94
CA PRO A 92 -5.97 -7.23 2.17
C PRO A 92 -6.70 -8.44 1.60
N GLU A 93 -7.50 -9.12 2.42
CA GLU A 93 -8.46 -10.10 1.93
C GLU A 93 -9.73 -9.36 1.49
N TYR A 94 -9.97 -9.36 0.19
CA TYR A 94 -11.16 -8.74 -0.40
C TYR A 94 -12.32 -9.72 -0.37
N GLN A 95 -13.46 -9.26 0.14
CA GLN A 95 -14.72 -9.97 0.05
C GLN A 95 -15.65 -9.18 -0.87
N LEU A 96 -16.06 -9.81 -1.97
CA LEU A 96 -16.98 -9.26 -2.96
C LEU A 96 -18.26 -10.08 -2.95
N PRO A 97 -19.43 -9.47 -3.06
CA PRO A 97 -20.68 -10.19 -3.17
C PRO A 97 -20.83 -10.81 -4.56
N ASP A 98 -21.49 -11.97 -4.61
CA ASP A 98 -21.83 -12.63 -5.87
C ASP A 98 -23.01 -11.96 -6.58
N TYR A 99 -23.79 -11.17 -5.85
CA TYR A 99 -24.94 -10.44 -6.38
C TYR A 99 -25.21 -9.14 -5.62
N PHE A 100 -25.92 -8.22 -6.27
CA PHE A 100 -26.50 -7.03 -5.63
C PHE A 100 -27.83 -6.65 -6.29
N THR A 101 -28.65 -5.85 -5.58
CA THR A 101 -30.04 -5.56 -5.93
C THR A 101 -30.30 -4.06 -5.88
N PRO A 102 -29.90 -3.29 -6.91
CA PRO A 102 -30.05 -1.83 -6.91
C PRO A 102 -31.51 -1.40 -7.15
N ASN A 103 -32.36 -1.53 -6.12
CA ASN A 103 -33.79 -1.23 -6.13
C ASN A 103 -34.18 -0.06 -5.21
N ALA A 104 -33.17 0.60 -4.57
CA ALA A 104 -33.31 1.72 -3.65
C ALA A 104 -34.06 1.39 -2.34
N ASP A 105 -34.01 0.13 -1.90
CA ASP A 105 -34.58 -0.30 -0.61
C ASP A 105 -33.56 -0.19 0.55
N ARG A 106 -32.35 0.25 0.28
CA ARG A 106 -31.18 0.41 1.17
C ARG A 106 -30.46 -0.90 1.52
N PHE A 107 -30.84 -2.02 0.91
CA PHE A 107 -30.15 -3.30 1.08
C PHE A 107 -29.53 -3.73 -0.23
N ASN A 108 -28.25 -3.99 -0.25
CA ASN A 108 -27.48 -4.43 -1.42
C ASN A 108 -27.66 -3.55 -2.69
N ASP A 109 -27.94 -2.26 -2.51
CA ASP A 109 -28.11 -1.30 -3.61
C ASP A 109 -26.82 -1.01 -4.38
N TYR A 110 -25.70 -1.40 -3.83
CA TYR A 110 -24.38 -1.19 -4.44
C TYR A 110 -23.60 -2.50 -4.52
N PHE A 111 -22.84 -2.65 -5.60
CA PHE A 111 -21.73 -3.58 -5.60
C PHE A 111 -20.64 -3.01 -4.70
N VAL A 112 -20.32 -3.72 -3.62
CA VAL A 112 -19.39 -3.25 -2.58
C VAL A 112 -18.21 -4.19 -2.43
N ILE A 113 -17.04 -3.64 -2.11
CA ILE A 113 -15.88 -4.40 -1.66
C ILE A 113 -15.78 -4.31 -0.14
N LYS A 114 -15.53 -5.42 0.52
CA LYS A 114 -15.25 -5.45 1.96
C LYS A 114 -13.83 -5.92 2.18
N LEU A 115 -13.12 -5.28 3.09
CA LEU A 115 -11.84 -5.74 3.59
C LEU A 115 -12.03 -6.39 4.94
N LYS A 116 -11.39 -7.54 5.16
CA LYS A 116 -11.49 -8.22 6.45
C LYS A 116 -10.56 -7.64 7.51
N ASN A 117 -9.43 -7.07 7.11
CA ASN A 117 -8.32 -6.79 8.02
C ASN A 117 -7.81 -5.33 8.02
N ILE A 118 -8.42 -4.43 7.25
CA ILE A 118 -7.95 -3.04 7.08
C ILE A 118 -9.15 -2.11 6.94
N THR A 119 -9.07 -0.89 7.46
CA THR A 119 -10.07 0.16 7.24
C THR A 119 -9.92 0.77 5.85
N LEU A 120 -11.04 0.90 5.13
CA LEU A 120 -11.12 1.33 3.73
C LEU A 120 -11.01 2.85 3.51
N GLU A 121 -10.78 3.65 4.54
CA GLU A 121 -10.98 5.10 4.44
C GLU A 121 -10.16 5.81 3.35
N ASN A 122 -9.06 5.19 2.89
CA ASN A 122 -8.18 5.80 1.88
C ASN A 122 -7.80 4.86 0.72
N VAL A 123 -8.37 3.68 0.63
CA VAL A 123 -8.02 2.75 -0.46
C VAL A 123 -8.76 3.14 -1.73
N LYS A 124 -8.02 3.28 -2.83
CA LYS A 124 -8.56 3.54 -4.18
C LYS A 124 -8.50 2.29 -5.04
N PHE A 125 -9.49 2.16 -5.88
CA PHE A 125 -9.62 1.03 -6.80
C PHE A 125 -9.91 1.53 -8.21
N GLU A 126 -9.21 1.01 -9.20
CA GLU A 126 -9.69 1.06 -10.58
C GLU A 126 -10.71 -0.04 -10.76
N VAL A 127 -11.91 0.33 -11.17
CA VAL A 127 -13.03 -0.59 -11.34
C VAL A 127 -13.49 -0.55 -12.78
N LEU A 128 -13.49 -1.72 -13.43
CA LEU A 128 -14.05 -1.93 -14.76
C LEU A 128 -15.16 -2.97 -14.67
N ILE A 129 -16.34 -2.65 -15.21
CA ILE A 129 -17.47 -3.58 -15.32
C ILE A 129 -17.92 -3.69 -16.76
N LEU A 130 -18.07 -4.92 -17.21
CA LEU A 130 -18.44 -5.30 -18.58
C LEU A 130 -19.75 -6.07 -18.57
N ASP A 131 -20.57 -5.86 -19.59
CA ASP A 131 -21.73 -6.73 -19.85
C ASP A 131 -21.34 -8.08 -20.48
N ARG A 132 -22.29 -8.97 -20.70
CA ARG A 132 -22.09 -10.29 -21.34
C ARG A 132 -21.48 -10.21 -22.74
N TYR A 133 -21.57 -9.06 -23.40
CA TYR A 133 -21.01 -8.83 -24.73
C TYR A 133 -19.64 -8.12 -24.68
N GLN A 134 -19.01 -8.08 -23.50
CA GLN A 134 -17.71 -7.43 -23.26
C GLN A 134 -17.73 -5.90 -23.48
N ARG A 135 -18.90 -5.27 -23.43
CA ARG A 135 -19.03 -3.82 -23.55
C ARG A 135 -18.91 -3.19 -22.16
N LYS A 136 -18.16 -2.10 -22.06
CA LYS A 136 -18.03 -1.37 -20.81
C LYS A 136 -19.38 -0.77 -20.39
N VAL A 137 -19.76 -1.01 -19.14
CA VAL A 137 -20.92 -0.37 -18.52
C VAL A 137 -20.52 0.56 -17.39
N PHE A 138 -19.34 0.33 -16.81
CA PHE A 138 -18.77 1.19 -15.78
C PHE A 138 -17.23 1.10 -15.83
N GLU A 139 -16.55 2.26 -15.69
CA GLU A 139 -15.11 2.36 -15.58
C GLU A 139 -14.77 3.61 -14.77
N SER A 140 -14.20 3.45 -13.58
CA SER A 140 -13.89 4.58 -12.70
C SER A 140 -12.84 4.23 -11.67
N THR A 141 -12.18 5.27 -11.16
CA THR A 141 -11.45 5.18 -9.90
C THR A 141 -12.39 5.46 -8.74
N VAL A 142 -12.54 4.52 -7.84
CA VAL A 142 -13.46 4.58 -6.70
C VAL A 142 -12.65 4.59 -5.41
N THR A 143 -13.07 5.43 -4.46
CA THR A 143 -12.52 5.45 -3.09
C THR A 143 -13.58 4.91 -2.13
N GLY A 144 -13.16 4.03 -1.22
CA GLY A 144 -14.07 3.42 -0.26
C GLY A 144 -14.71 2.13 -0.76
N ASP A 145 -15.87 1.78 -0.22
CA ASP A 145 -16.47 0.46 -0.37
C ASP A 145 -17.47 0.33 -1.52
N LYS A 146 -18.10 1.43 -1.95
CA LYS A 146 -19.15 1.42 -2.97
C LYS A 146 -18.57 1.49 -4.37
N MET A 147 -18.58 0.37 -5.09
CA MET A 147 -17.99 0.28 -6.42
C MET A 147 -18.94 0.72 -7.53
N TRP A 148 -20.17 0.22 -7.52
CA TRP A 148 -21.11 0.46 -8.61
C TRP A 148 -22.57 0.34 -8.14
N ASP A 149 -23.46 1.17 -8.71
CA ASP A 149 -24.90 1.26 -8.39
C ASP A 149 -25.82 0.63 -9.45
N GLY A 150 -25.26 -0.04 -10.46
CA GLY A 150 -26.03 -0.63 -11.54
C GLY A 150 -26.51 0.38 -12.60
N ILE A 151 -25.88 1.55 -12.68
CA ILE A 151 -26.12 2.53 -13.75
C ILE A 151 -25.04 2.36 -14.82
N ASN A 152 -25.44 2.35 -16.08
CA ASN A 152 -24.50 2.40 -17.20
C ASN A 152 -23.95 3.82 -17.31
N GLN A 153 -22.68 3.99 -17.00
CA GLN A 153 -21.98 5.27 -16.96
C GLN A 153 -22.02 5.99 -18.32
N PHE A 154 -22.05 5.25 -19.43
CA PHE A 154 -21.95 5.78 -20.78
C PHE A 154 -23.30 6.17 -21.39
N THR A 155 -24.40 5.60 -20.88
CA THR A 155 -25.77 5.87 -21.38
C THR A 155 -26.64 6.56 -20.36
N GLY A 156 -26.23 6.60 -19.08
CA GLY A 156 -27.02 7.16 -17.98
C GLY A 156 -28.23 6.31 -17.56
N GLY A 157 -28.46 5.20 -18.23
CA GLY A 157 -29.59 4.31 -17.95
C GLY A 157 -29.24 3.19 -16.98
N THR A 158 -30.26 2.67 -16.29
CA THR A 158 -30.11 1.47 -15.46
C THR A 158 -29.84 0.26 -16.34
N VAL A 159 -28.88 -0.58 -15.91
CA VAL A 159 -28.60 -1.82 -16.63
C VAL A 159 -29.65 -2.89 -16.30
N LYS A 160 -29.80 -3.87 -17.18
CA LYS A 160 -30.77 -4.95 -17.01
C LYS A 160 -30.29 -5.98 -16.00
N LYS A 161 -31.23 -6.75 -15.41
CA LYS A 161 -30.93 -7.98 -14.67
C LYS A 161 -30.14 -8.93 -15.57
N ASP A 162 -28.88 -9.19 -15.19
CA ASP A 162 -27.95 -10.05 -15.92
C ASP A 162 -26.69 -10.32 -15.12
N PHE A 163 -25.79 -11.14 -15.69
CA PHE A 163 -24.43 -11.31 -15.23
C PHE A 163 -23.50 -10.26 -15.83
N TYR A 164 -22.66 -9.69 -14.99
CA TYR A 164 -21.65 -8.70 -15.35
C TYR A 164 -20.26 -9.21 -14.94
N TYR A 165 -19.26 -8.90 -15.74
CA TYR A 165 -17.88 -9.22 -15.43
C TYR A 165 -17.23 -7.99 -14.81
N TYR A 166 -16.47 -8.18 -13.75
CA TYR A 166 -15.72 -7.09 -13.13
C TYR A 166 -14.23 -7.37 -13.11
N GLN A 167 -13.47 -6.29 -13.19
CA GLN A 167 -12.05 -6.22 -12.91
C GLN A 167 -11.82 -5.08 -11.92
N ILE A 168 -11.17 -5.37 -10.80
CA ILE A 168 -10.86 -4.41 -9.75
C ILE A 168 -9.35 -4.45 -9.50
N THR A 169 -8.70 -3.28 -9.60
CA THR A 169 -7.27 -3.13 -9.37
C THR A 169 -7.07 -2.14 -8.21
N PRO A 170 -6.53 -2.56 -7.06
CA PRO A 170 -6.14 -1.64 -5.99
C PRO A 170 -5.01 -0.71 -6.45
N ILE A 171 -5.11 0.60 -6.20
CA ILE A 171 -4.13 1.60 -6.67
C ILE A 171 -3.10 1.96 -5.59
N GLU A 172 -3.46 1.91 -4.31
CA GLU A 172 -2.71 2.61 -3.25
C GLU A 172 -1.53 1.86 -2.63
N TYR A 173 -1.19 0.69 -3.11
CA TYR A 173 -0.05 -0.04 -2.54
C TYR A 173 1.22 0.02 -3.38
N GLY A 174 1.38 1.06 -4.23
CA GLY A 174 2.65 1.36 -4.92
C GLY A 174 3.22 0.24 -5.80
N ASP A 175 2.55 -0.90 -5.86
CA ASP A 175 2.95 -2.04 -6.68
C ASP A 175 2.17 -2.04 -7.99
N THR A 176 2.88 -1.78 -9.09
CA THR A 176 2.35 -1.92 -10.46
C THR A 176 1.92 -3.35 -10.83
N LYS A 177 2.10 -4.29 -9.91
CA LYS A 177 1.65 -5.69 -9.98
C LYS A 177 0.54 -6.01 -8.96
N SER A 178 -0.21 -5.01 -8.51
CA SER A 178 -1.39 -5.20 -7.67
C SER A 178 -2.25 -6.32 -8.23
N ARG A 179 -2.63 -7.26 -7.40
CA ARG A 179 -3.45 -8.40 -7.81
C ARG A 179 -4.76 -7.89 -8.38
N VAL A 180 -4.90 -7.99 -9.70
CA VAL A 180 -6.17 -7.71 -10.36
C VAL A 180 -7.19 -8.75 -9.89
N ILE A 181 -8.28 -8.28 -9.31
CA ILE A 181 -9.39 -9.11 -8.85
C ILE A 181 -10.40 -9.17 -9.99
N VAL A 182 -10.68 -10.35 -10.49
CA VAL A 182 -11.65 -10.57 -11.56
C VAL A 182 -12.75 -11.51 -11.09
N GLY A 183 -13.96 -11.30 -11.58
CA GLY A 183 -15.08 -12.17 -11.24
C GLY A 183 -16.33 -11.86 -12.02
N VAL A 184 -17.38 -12.54 -11.63
CA VAL A 184 -18.73 -12.39 -12.19
C VAL A 184 -19.69 -11.96 -11.09
N LEU A 185 -20.56 -11.03 -11.42
CA LEU A 185 -21.53 -10.42 -10.52
C LEU A 185 -22.92 -10.55 -11.11
N LEU A 186 -23.86 -11.05 -10.35
CA LEU A 186 -25.30 -11.02 -10.72
C LEU A 186 -25.92 -9.71 -10.27
N LEU A 187 -26.49 -8.96 -11.20
CA LEU A 187 -27.37 -7.86 -10.87
C LEU A 187 -28.82 -8.37 -10.95
N ASP A 188 -29.51 -8.31 -9.83
CA ASP A 188 -30.94 -8.68 -9.71
C ASP A 188 -31.76 -7.42 -9.34
N ARG A 189 -32.90 -7.24 -9.99
CA ARG A 189 -33.84 -6.12 -9.77
C ARG A 189 -35.26 -6.62 -9.67
#